data_f02aa6fac70898f308be58f04f2bea05
#
_entry.id   f02aa6fac70898f308be58f04f2bea05
#
_cell.length_a   1.000
_cell.length_b   1.000
_cell.length_c   1.000
_cell.angle_alpha   90.00
_cell.angle_beta   90.00
_cell.angle_gamma   90.00
#
_symmetry.space_group_name_H-M   'P 1'
#
loop_
_entity.id
_entity.type
_entity.pdbx_description
1 polymer ?
#
loop_
_entity_poly.entity_id
_entity_poly.type
_entity_poly.pdbx_seq_one_letter_code
_entity_poly.pdbx_strand_id
1 'polypeptide(L)'
;IGLPQIGLPLLIVKAQAKNLCFLLDTGSNINVLDKRVVEFFQLSSGTAQQHQFGIDGTLRTTNVVEMTFSLEEREYKAAFSVMDLSSAFGKVEEESGIQIHGLLGCSFMEQQKWVLDFEKLCLSIP
;
A
#
# COMPACT_ATOMS: atom_id res chain seq x y z
N ILE A 1 -17.05 -0.61 -1.93
CA ILE A 1 -16.24 -1.79 -1.60
C ILE A 1 -16.16 -1.92 -0.08
N GLY A 2 -16.65 -3.02 0.45
CA GLY A 2 -16.51 -3.31 1.87
C GLY A 2 -15.07 -3.63 2.25
N LEU A 3 -14.63 -3.18 3.41
CA LEU A 3 -13.29 -3.42 3.91
C LEU A 3 -13.31 -4.49 5.01
N PRO A 4 -12.26 -5.35 5.10
CA PRO A 4 -12.18 -6.32 6.19
C PRO A 4 -12.21 -5.65 7.57
N GLN A 5 -12.93 -6.26 8.52
CA GLN A 5 -13.14 -5.68 9.86
C GLN A 5 -12.13 -6.26 10.86
N ILE A 6 -10.88 -5.83 10.77
CA ILE A 6 -9.84 -6.24 11.73
C ILE A 6 -9.23 -5.06 12.49
N GLY A 7 -9.93 -3.92 12.50
CA GLY A 7 -9.44 -2.71 13.13
C GLY A 7 -8.51 -1.86 12.27
N LEU A 8 -8.26 -2.27 11.03
CA LEU A 8 -7.42 -1.55 10.07
C LEU A 8 -8.15 -1.42 8.73
N PRO A 9 -8.02 -0.29 8.04
CA PRO A 9 -8.65 -0.11 6.72
C PRO A 9 -7.82 -0.81 5.64
N LEU A 10 -8.10 -2.10 5.41
CA LEU A 10 -7.40 -2.93 4.45
C LEU A 10 -8.19 -3.05 3.15
N LEU A 11 -7.46 -3.12 2.04
CA LEU A 11 -8.02 -3.23 0.70
C LEU A 11 -7.34 -4.37 -0.04
N ILE A 12 -8.13 -5.25 -0.65
CA ILE A 12 -7.60 -6.33 -1.48
C ILE A 12 -7.58 -5.87 -2.94
N VAL A 13 -6.41 -5.92 -3.55
CA VAL A 13 -6.21 -5.60 -4.97
C VAL A 13 -5.58 -6.79 -5.67
N LYS A 14 -5.57 -6.78 -7.00
CA LYS A 14 -4.91 -7.81 -7.79
C LYS A 14 -3.72 -7.24 -8.55
N ALA A 15 -2.60 -7.94 -8.52
CA ALA A 15 -1.44 -7.67 -9.34
C ALA A 15 -0.94 -8.99 -9.92
N GLN A 16 -0.81 -9.07 -11.25
CA GLN A 16 -0.37 -10.28 -11.95
C GLN A 16 -1.13 -11.54 -11.49
N ALA A 17 -2.46 -11.43 -11.39
CA ALA A 17 -3.38 -12.50 -10.97
C ALA A 17 -3.20 -12.95 -9.50
N LYS A 18 -2.49 -12.20 -8.69
CA LYS A 18 -2.32 -12.47 -7.25
C LYS A 18 -3.04 -11.42 -6.44
N ASN A 19 -3.65 -11.84 -5.34
CA ASN A 19 -4.28 -10.92 -4.40
C ASN A 19 -3.23 -10.32 -3.47
N LEU A 20 -3.26 -9.00 -3.34
CA LEU A 20 -2.44 -8.27 -2.40
C LEU A 20 -3.33 -7.51 -1.43
N CYS A 21 -2.91 -7.43 -0.18
CA CYS A 21 -3.59 -6.68 0.85
C CYS A 21 -2.86 -5.38 1.12
N PHE A 22 -3.50 -4.25 0.86
CA PHE A 22 -2.95 -2.93 1.10
C PHE A 22 -3.62 -2.28 2.29
N LEU A 23 -2.84 -1.61 3.12
CA LEU A 23 -3.35 -0.74 4.16
C LEU A 23 -3.56 0.66 3.56
N LEU A 24 -4.74 1.23 3.77
CA LEU A 24 -5.03 2.60 3.37
C LEU A 24 -4.53 3.53 4.47
N ASP A 25 -3.39 4.16 4.24
CA ASP A 25 -2.69 4.97 5.24
C ASP A 25 -2.86 6.46 4.94
N THR A 26 -3.88 7.06 5.53
CA THR A 26 -4.18 8.48 5.36
C THR A 26 -3.14 9.39 6.01
N GLY A 27 -2.32 8.86 6.89
CA GLY A 27 -1.23 9.60 7.53
C GLY A 27 0.06 9.66 6.72
N SER A 28 0.11 8.99 5.56
CA SER A 28 1.30 8.95 4.70
C SER A 28 1.01 9.65 3.37
N ASN A 29 1.98 10.40 2.86
CA ASN A 29 1.89 11.00 1.53
C ASN A 29 2.52 10.14 0.43
N ILE A 30 3.12 9.01 0.78
CA ILE A 30 3.75 8.09 -0.17
C ILE A 30 3.10 6.72 -0.10
N ASN A 31 3.25 5.95 -1.18
CA ASN A 31 2.89 4.54 -1.22
C ASN A 31 4.11 3.70 -0.87
N VAL A 32 3.90 2.58 -0.20
CA VAL A 32 4.96 1.67 0.20
C VAL A 32 4.63 0.26 -0.26
N LEU A 33 5.61 -0.46 -0.78
CA LEU A 33 5.46 -1.85 -1.18
C LEU A 33 6.45 -2.69 -0.37
N ASP A 34 5.96 -3.82 0.16
CA ASP A 34 6.80 -4.71 0.93
C ASP A 34 7.91 -5.30 0.04
N LYS A 35 9.10 -5.36 0.57
CA LYS A 35 10.26 -5.96 -0.09
C LYS A 35 9.96 -7.35 -0.64
N ARG A 36 9.20 -8.19 0.09
CA ARG A 36 8.84 -9.54 -0.34
C ARG A 36 8.03 -9.54 -1.64
N VAL A 37 7.16 -8.54 -1.83
CA VAL A 37 6.36 -8.39 -3.06
C VAL A 37 7.26 -8.02 -4.22
N VAL A 38 8.18 -7.10 -4.02
CA VAL A 38 9.15 -6.69 -5.06
C VAL A 38 9.98 -7.88 -5.52
N GLU A 39 10.45 -8.70 -4.61
CA GLU A 39 11.22 -9.89 -4.92
C GLU A 39 10.37 -10.93 -5.64
N PHE A 40 9.15 -11.18 -5.17
CA PHE A 40 8.25 -12.17 -5.77
C PHE A 40 7.90 -11.83 -7.23
N PHE A 41 7.55 -10.59 -7.51
CA PHE A 41 7.21 -10.14 -8.86
C PHE A 41 8.42 -9.73 -9.69
N GLN A 42 9.62 -9.77 -9.11
CA GLN A 42 10.86 -9.37 -9.79
C GLN A 42 10.77 -7.95 -10.37
N LEU A 43 10.23 -7.04 -9.58
CA LEU A 43 10.10 -5.64 -9.98
C LEU A 43 11.47 -4.97 -9.96
N SER A 44 11.77 -4.22 -11.02
CA SER A 44 13.01 -3.47 -11.09
C SER A 44 12.88 -2.14 -10.36
N SER A 45 13.89 -1.80 -9.56
CA SER A 45 13.99 -0.45 -9.00
C SER A 45 14.18 0.55 -10.13
N GLY A 46 13.39 1.62 -10.08
CA GLY A 46 13.62 2.75 -10.97
C GLY A 46 14.88 3.51 -10.56
N THR A 47 15.33 4.42 -11.43
CA THR A 47 16.43 5.33 -11.12
C THR A 47 15.98 6.45 -10.18
N ALA A 48 14.68 6.67 -10.07
CA ALA A 48 14.11 7.67 -9.18
C ALA A 48 14.11 7.17 -7.74
N GLN A 49 14.33 8.08 -6.81
CA GLN A 49 14.26 7.81 -5.38
C GLN A 49 13.31 8.80 -4.75
N GLN A 50 12.55 8.32 -3.77
CA GLN A 50 11.69 9.20 -2.97
C GLN A 50 12.39 9.55 -1.67
N HIS A 51 12.25 10.82 -1.27
CA HIS A 51 12.69 11.28 0.03
C HIS A 51 11.49 11.30 0.97
N GLN A 52 11.66 10.71 2.14
CA GLN A 52 10.61 10.74 3.16
C GLN A 52 11.23 11.10 4.51
N PHE A 53 10.45 11.79 5.33
CA PHE A 53 10.82 12.08 6.70
C PHE A 53 10.23 11.03 7.62
N GLY A 54 11.05 10.46 8.51
CA GLY A 54 10.57 9.62 9.58
C GLY A 54 9.96 10.44 10.71
N ILE A 55 9.38 9.74 11.68
CA ILE A 55 8.78 10.38 12.88
C ILE A 55 9.81 11.18 13.66
N ASP A 56 11.06 10.76 13.62
CA ASP A 56 12.20 11.44 14.26
C ASP A 56 12.69 12.66 13.47
N GLY A 57 12.07 13.00 12.35
CA GLY A 57 12.50 14.10 11.49
C GLY A 57 13.65 13.76 10.56
N THR A 58 14.11 12.52 10.54
CA THR A 58 15.22 12.11 9.68
C THR A 58 14.76 11.93 8.24
N LEU A 59 15.45 12.58 7.30
CA LEU A 59 15.20 12.39 5.87
C LEU A 59 15.77 11.04 5.43
N ARG A 60 14.94 10.22 4.82
CA ARG A 60 15.35 8.92 4.28
C ARG A 60 15.10 8.88 2.78
N THR A 61 16.03 8.22 2.09
CA THR A 61 15.92 7.96 0.65
C THR A 61 15.68 6.47 0.47
N THR A 62 14.62 6.11 -0.25
CA THR A 62 14.27 4.72 -0.53
C THR A 62 14.23 4.46 -2.02
N ASN A 63 14.43 3.19 -2.41
CA ASN A 63 14.25 2.76 -3.78
C ASN A 63 12.77 2.84 -4.14
N VAL A 64 12.49 3.20 -5.38
CA VAL A 64 11.14 3.33 -5.90
C VAL A 64 10.92 2.32 -7.02
N VAL A 65 9.81 1.62 -6.96
CA VAL A 65 9.35 0.73 -8.04
C VAL A 65 7.96 1.18 -8.49
N GLU A 66 7.65 0.92 -9.76
CA GLU A 66 6.29 1.09 -10.25
C GLU A 66 5.61 -0.27 -10.32
N MET A 67 4.34 -0.30 -9.94
CA MET A 67 3.53 -1.51 -10.04
C MET A 67 2.14 -1.16 -10.53
N THR A 68 1.61 -2.00 -11.42
CA THR A 68 0.23 -1.93 -11.86
C THR A 68 -0.60 -2.92 -11.06
N PHE A 69 -1.74 -2.48 -10.59
CA PHE A 69 -2.70 -3.34 -9.89
C PHE A 69 -4.12 -3.00 -10.34
N SER A 70 -5.04 -3.91 -10.11
CA SER A 70 -6.44 -3.72 -10.48
C SER A 70 -7.35 -3.80 -9.26
N LEU A 71 -8.43 -3.04 -9.33
CA LEU A 71 -9.47 -2.97 -8.32
C LEU A 71 -10.79 -2.67 -9.03
N GLU A 72 -11.80 -3.51 -8.83
CA GLU A 72 -13.13 -3.32 -9.45
C GLU A 72 -13.05 -3.11 -10.97
N GLU A 73 -12.27 -3.97 -11.64
CA GLU A 73 -12.06 -3.93 -13.10
C GLU A 73 -11.38 -2.66 -13.62
N ARG A 74 -10.84 -1.84 -12.73
CA ARG A 74 -10.05 -0.67 -13.07
C ARG A 74 -8.59 -0.96 -12.81
N GLU A 75 -7.73 -0.45 -13.69
CA GLU A 75 -6.29 -0.62 -13.58
C GLU A 75 -5.65 0.67 -13.07
N TYR A 76 -4.76 0.51 -12.10
CA TYR A 76 -4.00 1.61 -11.53
C TYR A 76 -2.51 1.33 -11.65
N LYS A 77 -1.75 2.38 -11.89
CA LYS A 77 -0.29 2.32 -11.88
C LYS A 77 0.20 3.34 -10.85
N ALA A 78 1.06 2.89 -9.96
CA ALA A 78 1.56 3.76 -8.89
C ALA A 78 3.04 3.50 -8.62
N ALA A 79 3.70 4.52 -8.12
CA ALA A 79 5.07 4.43 -7.62
C ALA A 79 5.04 4.11 -6.13
N PHE A 80 5.89 3.17 -5.73
CA PHE A 80 5.97 2.69 -4.35
C PHE A 80 7.41 2.78 -3.87
N SER A 81 7.60 3.27 -2.65
CA SER A 81 8.87 3.10 -1.94
C SER A 81 8.96 1.67 -1.43
N VAL A 82 10.13 1.04 -1.53
CA VAL A 82 10.33 -0.34 -1.11
C VAL A 82 10.79 -0.35 0.34
N MET A 83 10.07 -1.07 1.19
CA MET A 83 10.39 -1.20 2.61
C MET A 83 10.10 -2.62 3.10
N ASP A 84 10.74 -3.03 4.17
CA ASP A 84 10.42 -4.29 4.85
C ASP A 84 9.26 -4.05 5.81
N LEU A 85 8.06 -4.43 5.40
CA LEU A 85 6.86 -4.27 6.21
C LEU A 85 6.69 -5.37 7.25
N SER A 86 7.47 -6.45 7.19
CA SER A 86 7.39 -7.49 8.21
C SER A 86 7.83 -6.97 9.58
N SER A 87 8.75 -6.01 9.62
CA SER A 87 9.18 -5.37 10.86
C SER A 87 8.06 -4.55 11.49
N ALA A 88 7.27 -3.85 10.67
CA ALA A 88 6.19 -2.99 11.15
C ALA A 88 4.90 -3.76 11.45
N PHE A 89 4.58 -4.77 10.63
CA PHE A 89 3.29 -5.45 10.67
C PHE A 89 3.38 -6.95 10.98
N GLY A 90 4.55 -7.44 11.41
CA GLY A 90 4.72 -8.86 11.74
C GLY A 90 3.76 -9.34 12.81
N LYS A 91 3.46 -8.51 13.79
CA LYS A 91 2.51 -8.84 14.85
C LYS A 91 1.08 -8.95 14.32
N VAL A 92 0.70 -8.06 13.40
CA VAL A 92 -0.61 -8.12 12.74
C VAL A 92 -0.74 -9.42 11.95
N GLU A 93 0.29 -9.80 11.21
CA GLU A 93 0.32 -11.06 10.46
C GLU A 93 0.20 -12.27 11.40
N GLU A 94 0.92 -12.25 12.51
CA GLU A 94 0.93 -13.34 13.50
C GLU A 94 -0.44 -13.49 14.16
N GLU A 95 -1.07 -12.39 14.57
CA GLU A 95 -2.34 -12.42 15.29
C GLU A 95 -3.56 -12.62 14.39
N SER A 96 -3.54 -12.08 13.16
CA SER A 96 -4.70 -12.10 12.27
C SER A 96 -4.58 -13.09 11.11
N GLY A 97 -3.38 -13.58 10.82
CA GLY A 97 -3.11 -14.37 9.64
C GLY A 97 -3.10 -13.57 8.33
N ILE A 98 -3.19 -12.26 8.40
CA ILE A 98 -3.23 -11.38 7.24
C ILE A 98 -1.87 -10.72 7.05
N GLN A 99 -1.27 -10.94 5.87
CA GLN A 99 -0.04 -10.28 5.48
C GLN A 99 -0.35 -8.94 4.81
N ILE A 100 0.29 -7.87 5.27
CA ILE A 100 0.18 -6.56 4.65
C ILE A 100 1.29 -6.40 3.62
N HIS A 101 0.89 -6.29 2.35
CA HIS A 101 1.82 -6.26 1.23
C HIS A 101 2.25 -4.85 0.86
N GLY A 102 1.49 -3.85 1.24
CA GLY A 102 1.80 -2.48 0.91
C GLY A 102 0.90 -1.48 1.61
N LEU A 103 1.24 -0.21 1.43
CA LEU A 103 0.47 0.93 1.92
C LEU A 103 0.11 1.82 0.74
N LEU A 104 -1.14 2.25 0.68
CA LEU A 104 -1.54 3.32 -0.23
C LEU A 104 -1.67 4.60 0.58
N GLY A 105 -0.94 5.63 0.17
CA GLY A 105 -0.90 6.89 0.87
C GLY A 105 -2.04 7.83 0.51
N CYS A 106 -2.14 8.89 1.29
CA CYS A 106 -3.19 9.89 1.13
C CYS A 106 -3.15 10.57 -0.25
N SER A 107 -1.94 10.87 -0.75
CA SER A 107 -1.79 11.53 -2.06
C SER A 107 -2.36 10.69 -3.20
N PHE A 108 -2.14 9.38 -3.18
CA PHE A 108 -2.71 8.49 -4.18
C PHE A 108 -4.24 8.48 -4.11
N MET A 109 -4.80 8.31 -2.91
CA MET A 109 -6.25 8.29 -2.72
C MET A 109 -6.90 9.61 -3.14
N GLU A 110 -6.25 10.73 -2.85
CA GLU A 110 -6.71 12.06 -3.24
C GLU A 110 -6.69 12.23 -4.76
N GLN A 111 -5.62 11.82 -5.43
CA GLN A 111 -5.52 11.89 -6.88
C GLN A 111 -6.59 11.04 -7.57
N GLN A 112 -6.92 9.89 -7.00
CA GLN A 112 -7.93 8.99 -7.54
C GLN A 112 -9.35 9.39 -7.12
N LYS A 113 -9.49 10.37 -6.24
CA LYS A 113 -10.78 10.84 -5.71
C LYS A 113 -11.56 9.73 -5.00
N TRP A 114 -10.83 8.90 -4.27
CA TRP A 114 -11.43 7.85 -3.48
C TRP A 114 -12.06 8.42 -2.20
N VAL A 115 -13.18 7.83 -1.80
CA VAL A 115 -13.86 8.19 -0.55
C VAL A 115 -13.78 7.02 0.42
N LEU A 116 -13.07 7.21 1.52
CA LEU A 116 -12.97 6.22 2.59
C LEU A 116 -13.98 6.56 3.67
N ASP A 117 -14.95 5.68 3.88
CA ASP A 117 -16.01 5.85 4.86
C ASP A 117 -15.73 4.95 6.05
N PHE A 118 -15.31 5.55 7.15
CA PHE A 118 -15.00 4.81 8.38
C PHE A 118 -16.25 4.35 9.14
N GLU A 119 -17.38 5.03 8.97
CA GLU A 119 -18.64 4.63 9.60
C GLU A 119 -19.13 3.30 9.03
N LYS A 120 -19.12 3.16 7.71
CA LYS A 120 -19.57 1.96 7.02
C LYS A 120 -18.45 0.98 6.73
N LEU A 121 -17.20 1.32 6.99
CA LEU A 121 -16.01 0.58 6.60
C LEU A 121 -16.06 0.19 5.14
N CYS A 122 -16.17 1.19 4.28
CA CYS A 122 -16.18 0.97 2.84
C CYS A 122 -15.40 2.05 2.11
N LEU A 123 -14.96 1.69 0.91
CA LEU A 123 -14.26 2.55 -0.02
C LEU A 123 -15.14 2.77 -1.24
N SER A 124 -15.36 4.02 -1.61
CA SER A 124 -16.05 4.38 -2.84
C SER A 124 -15.06 4.89 -3.85
N ILE A 125 -15.11 4.36 -5.07
CA ILE A 125 -14.27 4.81 -6.19
C ILE A 125 -15.17 5.40 -7.27
N PRO A 126 -14.71 6.48 -7.94
CA PRO A 126 -15.51 7.11 -8.99
C PRO A 126 -15.74 6.20 -10.18
#